data_c2438c553902fd491620f3e376d7b267
#
_entry.id   c2438c553902fd491620f3e376d7b267
#
_cell.length_a   1.000
_cell.length_b   1.000
_cell.length_c   1.000
_cell.angle_alpha   90.00
_cell.angle_beta   90.00
_cell.angle_gamma   90.00
#
_symmetry.space_group_name_H-M   'P 1'
#
loop_
_entity.id
_entity.type
_entity.pdbx_description
1 polymer ?
#
loop_
_entity_poly.entity_id
_entity_poly.type
_entity_poly.pdbx_seq_one_letter_code
_entity_poly.pdbx_strand_id
1 'polypeptide(L)'
;SRANKKTIYWLNLYFFAQNINEQATSNYLHYENIQQNFSRTDLIYRFQKNIRIQALHCEQLADSILRQRAFQLSHPHNKNLEHLRDSLQDWVTQNPHNIEVKNLVLVLNNLDKVQEQFLNLYVEQQHFQQHYSNSSGPNSISQPHDNFDLLDDDIHGLNDLWLKLKQHLSPESALFRHAVRIAFVFAVGYAISLLPFAKNGYWILLTSLFVCQVSYFATKSRLRLRTLGTLLGVLLGIPALYFVPSIEGQLFLTIIFGVAFFYLRSKKYAMATLMATLMVLLIFNLKGAGYAIILPRIIDTLIGCGLAWFAVSFIWPDWNFRNISKTIQKSSEATLLYFTAVIEQYKHGKNNSMAYRMARRAAHNAHIELSSMISSLSTEPNPNQDLIHHAFRYLVYSHSQLSYVSALGSHRELIRDVQILELLHDCAQSLVQPQDLSNAVLTEKLAEIQSLSQQSDLSDHLLLMLKQISLLLETLPELVKLRQTLLDLDIR
;
A
#
# COMPACT_ATOMS: atom_id res chain seq x y z
N SER A 1 -24.37 -12.21 -14.02
CA SER A 1 -24.67 -10.77 -13.95
C SER A 1 -24.76 -10.18 -12.52
N ARG A 2 -25.09 -10.95 -11.46
CA ARG A 2 -25.13 -10.45 -10.07
C ARG A 2 -23.72 -10.28 -9.45
N ALA A 3 -22.78 -11.14 -9.77
CA ALA A 3 -21.37 -11.02 -9.32
C ALA A 3 -20.73 -9.73 -9.85
N ASN A 4 -21.10 -9.34 -11.04
CA ASN A 4 -20.58 -8.16 -11.73
C ASN A 4 -20.94 -6.83 -11.04
N LYS A 5 -22.15 -6.67 -10.48
CA LYS A 5 -22.58 -5.43 -9.78
C LYS A 5 -21.81 -5.18 -8.48
N LYS A 6 -21.53 -6.25 -7.73
CA LYS A 6 -20.76 -6.15 -6.47
C LYS A 6 -19.30 -5.79 -6.74
N THR A 7 -18.72 -6.32 -7.81
CA THR A 7 -17.35 -6.05 -8.20
C THR A 7 -17.18 -4.62 -8.72
N ILE A 8 -18.14 -4.12 -9.50
CA ILE A 8 -18.19 -2.72 -9.96
C ILE A 8 -18.24 -1.75 -8.77
N TYR A 9 -19.08 -2.03 -7.77
CA TYR A 9 -19.15 -1.23 -6.56
C TYR A 9 -17.81 -1.14 -5.83
N TRP A 10 -17.10 -2.28 -5.63
CA TRP A 10 -15.80 -2.29 -5.00
C TRP A 10 -14.72 -1.58 -5.82
N LEU A 11 -14.80 -1.67 -7.14
CA LEU A 11 -13.90 -0.98 -8.04
C LEU A 11 -14.11 0.55 -7.97
N ASN A 12 -15.34 1.03 -7.97
CA ASN A 12 -15.66 2.45 -7.82
C ASN A 12 -15.17 2.98 -6.47
N LEU A 13 -15.36 2.21 -5.39
CA LEU A 13 -14.87 2.56 -4.06
C LEU A 13 -13.34 2.61 -4.00
N TYR A 14 -12.65 1.71 -4.69
CA TYR A 14 -11.21 1.73 -4.82
C TYR A 14 -10.73 3.00 -5.57
N PHE A 15 -11.37 3.38 -6.68
CA PHE A 15 -11.03 4.61 -7.39
C PHE A 15 -11.36 5.87 -6.58
N PHE A 16 -12.43 5.85 -5.83
CA PHE A 16 -12.75 6.90 -4.87
C PHE A 16 -11.62 7.08 -3.84
N ALA A 17 -11.17 6.00 -3.21
CA ALA A 17 -10.06 6.05 -2.26
C ALA A 17 -8.75 6.55 -2.91
N GLN A 18 -8.45 6.12 -4.15
CA GLN A 18 -7.32 6.64 -4.91
C GLN A 18 -7.43 8.14 -5.18
N ASN A 19 -8.61 8.63 -5.56
CA ASN A 19 -8.82 10.06 -5.81
C ASN A 19 -8.62 10.90 -4.55
N ILE A 20 -9.13 10.45 -3.40
CA ILE A 20 -8.88 11.13 -2.12
C ILE A 20 -7.40 11.15 -1.78
N ASN A 21 -6.71 10.02 -1.93
CA ASN A 21 -5.27 9.95 -1.67
C ASN A 21 -4.49 10.91 -2.58
N GLU A 22 -4.83 10.98 -3.87
CA GLU A 22 -4.21 11.90 -4.83
C GLU A 22 -4.42 13.37 -4.41
N GLN A 23 -5.63 13.73 -4.01
CA GLN A 23 -5.92 15.10 -3.55
C GLN A 23 -5.25 15.43 -2.21
N ALA A 24 -5.20 14.49 -1.28
CA ALA A 24 -4.51 14.68 -0.01
C ALA A 24 -2.99 14.87 -0.19
N THR A 25 -2.39 14.10 -1.12
CA THR A 25 -0.95 14.19 -1.41
C THR A 25 -0.57 15.32 -2.36
N SER A 26 -1.53 15.91 -3.08
CA SER A 26 -1.29 17.02 -4.02
C SER A 26 -0.97 18.35 -3.34
N ASN A 27 -1.20 18.47 -2.03
CA ASN A 27 -0.96 19.68 -1.26
C ASN A 27 0.49 19.72 -0.77
N TYR A 28 1.40 20.27 -1.58
CA TYR A 28 2.75 20.56 -1.12
C TYR A 28 2.80 21.97 -0.53
N LEU A 29 3.00 22.04 0.77
CA LEU A 29 3.10 23.29 1.52
C LEU A 29 4.46 23.38 2.20
N HIS A 30 5.11 24.55 2.10
CA HIS A 30 6.24 24.87 2.95
C HIS A 30 5.73 25.22 4.36
N TYR A 31 5.63 24.21 5.22
CA TYR A 31 5.07 24.36 6.57
C TYR A 31 5.77 25.43 7.39
N GLU A 32 7.07 25.61 7.20
CA GLU A 32 7.83 26.67 7.89
C GLU A 32 7.36 28.07 7.51
N ASN A 33 7.12 28.33 6.22
CA ASN A 33 6.63 29.61 5.74
C ASN A 33 5.20 29.87 6.21
N ILE A 34 4.35 28.85 6.22
CA ILE A 34 2.98 28.96 6.73
C ILE A 34 3.00 29.26 8.23
N GLN A 35 3.83 28.58 9.00
CA GLN A 35 3.96 28.81 10.42
C GLN A 35 4.43 30.24 10.71
N GLN A 36 5.41 30.75 9.97
CA GLN A 36 5.92 32.12 10.16
C GLN A 36 4.86 33.18 9.83
N ASN A 37 4.13 33.02 8.73
CA ASN A 37 3.19 34.03 8.24
C ASN A 37 1.82 34.00 8.93
N PHE A 38 1.37 32.82 9.39
CA PHE A 38 0.01 32.61 9.92
C PHE A 38 -0.06 32.15 11.37
N SER A 39 1.08 32.10 12.10
CA SER A 39 1.12 31.62 13.51
C SER A 39 0.23 32.42 14.47
N ARG A 40 -0.07 33.68 14.13
CA ARG A 40 -0.92 34.58 14.95
C ARG A 40 -2.39 34.62 14.49
N THR A 41 -2.76 33.76 13.55
CA THR A 41 -4.11 33.72 12.98
C THR A 41 -4.82 32.44 13.36
N ASP A 42 -6.14 32.43 13.31
CA ASP A 42 -6.96 31.23 13.52
C ASP A 42 -7.09 30.33 12.26
N LEU A 43 -6.54 30.78 11.12
CA LEU A 43 -6.62 30.06 9.84
C LEU A 43 -6.03 28.66 9.94
N ILE A 44 -4.82 28.50 10.52
CA ILE A 44 -4.18 27.18 10.67
C ILE A 44 -5.07 26.23 11.47
N TYR A 45 -5.65 26.72 12.57
CA TYR A 45 -6.57 25.93 13.38
C TYR A 45 -7.83 25.52 12.60
N ARG A 46 -8.39 26.40 11.77
CA ARG A 46 -9.55 26.11 10.93
C ARG A 46 -9.22 25.08 9.86
N PHE A 47 -8.05 25.16 9.21
CA PHE A 47 -7.57 24.13 8.29
C PHE A 47 -7.42 22.78 9.00
N GLN A 48 -6.73 22.74 10.14
CA GLN A 48 -6.55 21.52 10.94
C GLN A 48 -7.90 20.88 11.31
N LYS A 49 -8.88 21.68 11.72
CA LYS A 49 -10.22 21.21 12.08
C LYS A 49 -10.93 20.56 10.88
N ASN A 50 -10.84 21.18 9.69
CA ASN A 50 -11.46 20.63 8.48
C ASN A 50 -10.76 19.34 8.01
N ILE A 51 -9.44 19.28 8.02
CA ILE A 51 -8.67 18.06 7.71
C ILE A 51 -9.06 16.93 8.68
N ARG A 52 -9.21 17.22 9.97
CA ARG A 52 -9.65 16.24 10.97
C ARG A 52 -11.06 15.71 10.69
N ILE A 53 -11.99 16.56 10.28
CA ILE A 53 -13.35 16.14 9.88
C ILE A 53 -13.29 15.20 8.68
N GLN A 54 -12.48 15.51 7.66
CA GLN A 54 -12.33 14.64 6.50
C GLN A 54 -11.65 13.30 6.84
N ALA A 55 -10.67 13.31 7.75
CA ALA A 55 -10.07 12.08 8.27
C ALA A 55 -11.12 11.20 8.98
N LEU A 56 -12.01 11.79 9.79
CA LEU A 56 -13.13 11.07 10.40
C LEU A 56 -14.09 10.47 9.36
N HIS A 57 -14.35 11.17 8.25
CA HIS A 57 -15.16 10.63 7.16
C HIS A 57 -14.49 9.42 6.50
N CYS A 58 -13.15 9.44 6.34
CA CYS A 58 -12.41 8.27 5.87
C CYS A 58 -12.52 7.07 6.83
N GLU A 59 -12.40 7.31 8.15
CA GLU A 59 -12.56 6.27 9.17
C GLU A 59 -13.98 5.69 9.18
N GLN A 60 -15.00 6.55 9.09
CA GLN A 60 -16.40 6.11 9.01
C GLN A 60 -16.68 5.28 7.75
N LEU A 61 -16.11 5.68 6.62
CA LEU A 61 -16.20 4.90 5.39
C LEU A 61 -15.52 3.54 5.54
N ALA A 62 -14.32 3.49 6.10
CA ALA A 62 -13.61 2.24 6.36
C ALA A 62 -14.40 1.31 7.31
N ASP A 63 -14.98 1.84 8.39
CA ASP A 63 -15.80 1.07 9.31
C ASP A 63 -17.09 0.57 8.63
N SER A 64 -17.72 1.38 7.78
CA SER A 64 -18.90 0.97 7.01
C SER A 64 -18.60 -0.18 6.05
N ILE A 65 -17.44 -0.16 5.41
CA ILE A 65 -16.93 -1.22 4.53
C ILE A 65 -16.69 -2.50 5.32
N LEU A 66 -15.98 -2.41 6.45
CA LEU A 66 -15.65 -3.56 7.30
C LEU A 66 -16.89 -4.23 7.88
N ARG A 67 -17.89 -3.44 8.28
CA ARG A 67 -19.15 -3.94 8.86
C ARG A 67 -20.23 -4.24 7.82
N GLN A 68 -19.95 -4.01 6.55
CA GLN A 68 -20.91 -4.16 5.44
C GLN A 68 -22.22 -3.37 5.69
N ARG A 69 -22.09 -2.15 6.21
CA ARG A 69 -23.21 -1.23 6.46
C ARG A 69 -23.17 -0.07 5.48
N ALA A 70 -24.29 0.63 5.32
CA ALA A 70 -24.31 1.85 4.54
C ALA A 70 -23.42 2.93 5.17
N PHE A 71 -22.69 3.64 4.35
CA PHE A 71 -21.89 4.79 4.79
C PHE A 71 -22.84 5.92 5.23
N GLN A 72 -22.62 6.43 6.43
CA GLN A 72 -23.32 7.58 6.97
C GLN A 72 -22.36 8.74 7.13
N LEU A 73 -22.65 9.83 6.46
CA LEU A 73 -21.87 11.05 6.54
C LEU A 73 -22.37 11.87 7.75
N SER A 74 -21.53 12.00 8.78
CA SER A 74 -21.92 12.68 10.04
C SER A 74 -22.17 14.18 9.86
N HIS A 75 -21.51 14.82 8.89
CA HIS A 75 -21.60 16.25 8.61
C HIS A 75 -21.69 16.51 7.10
N PRO A 76 -22.87 16.28 6.47
CA PRO A 76 -23.05 16.52 5.03
C PRO A 76 -22.88 18.01 4.69
N HIS A 77 -23.32 18.92 5.55
CA HIS A 77 -23.07 20.36 5.45
C HIS A 77 -21.94 20.77 6.41
N ASN A 78 -20.75 20.94 5.84
CA ASN A 78 -19.58 21.34 6.62
C ASN A 78 -19.49 22.88 6.77
N LYS A 79 -20.29 23.45 7.70
CA LYS A 79 -20.24 24.88 8.04
C LYS A 79 -18.83 25.39 8.38
N ASN A 80 -17.94 24.50 8.90
CA ASN A 80 -16.58 24.90 9.20
C ASN A 80 -15.78 25.19 7.92
N LEU A 81 -16.11 24.53 6.80
CA LEU A 81 -15.46 24.76 5.52
C LEU A 81 -15.93 26.09 4.90
N GLU A 82 -17.22 26.44 5.03
CA GLU A 82 -17.76 27.74 4.64
C GLU A 82 -17.11 28.88 5.45
N HIS A 83 -17.04 28.76 6.76
CA HIS A 83 -16.37 29.75 7.62
C HIS A 83 -14.87 29.87 7.34
N LEU A 84 -14.21 28.77 6.94
CA LEU A 84 -12.81 28.83 6.52
C LEU A 84 -12.67 29.61 5.20
N ARG A 85 -13.58 29.37 4.24
CA ARG A 85 -13.61 30.09 2.96
C ARG A 85 -13.78 31.59 3.15
N ASP A 86 -14.77 32.00 3.98
CA ASP A 86 -15.02 33.39 4.28
C ASP A 86 -13.79 34.06 4.93
N SER A 87 -13.22 33.41 5.95
CA SER A 87 -12.02 33.94 6.63
C SER A 87 -10.81 34.04 5.71
N LEU A 88 -10.63 33.09 4.78
CA LEU A 88 -9.53 33.14 3.84
C LEU A 88 -9.75 34.19 2.77
N GLN A 89 -10.99 34.41 2.33
CA GLN A 89 -11.35 35.43 1.36
C GLN A 89 -11.11 36.84 1.91
N ASP A 90 -11.41 37.09 3.18
CA ASP A 90 -11.08 38.34 3.88
C ASP A 90 -9.56 38.57 3.89
N TRP A 91 -8.77 37.53 4.12
CA TRP A 91 -7.31 37.59 4.06
C TRP A 91 -6.76 37.86 2.66
N VAL A 92 -7.31 37.23 1.63
CA VAL A 92 -6.95 37.48 0.21
C VAL A 92 -7.18 38.92 -0.14
N THR A 93 -8.31 39.50 0.25
CA THR A 93 -8.65 40.90 -0.04
C THR A 93 -7.72 41.89 0.66
N GLN A 94 -7.23 41.56 1.87
CA GLN A 94 -6.29 42.37 2.62
C GLN A 94 -4.83 42.23 2.14
N ASN A 95 -4.45 41.09 1.53
CA ASN A 95 -3.09 40.74 1.14
C ASN A 95 -3.01 40.15 -0.27
N PRO A 96 -3.37 40.86 -1.33
CA PRO A 96 -3.55 40.30 -2.69
C PRO A 96 -2.23 39.79 -3.33
N HIS A 97 -1.08 40.25 -2.88
CA HIS A 97 0.23 39.91 -3.43
C HIS A 97 0.97 38.82 -2.63
N ASN A 98 0.38 38.28 -1.58
CA ASN A 98 1.03 37.25 -0.76
C ASN A 98 0.86 35.87 -1.40
N ILE A 99 1.97 35.27 -1.87
CA ILE A 99 2.02 33.95 -2.50
C ILE A 99 1.52 32.84 -1.54
N GLU A 100 1.80 32.96 -0.25
CA GLU A 100 1.40 31.94 0.74
C GLU A 100 -0.13 31.93 0.94
N VAL A 101 -0.80 33.06 0.81
CA VAL A 101 -2.26 33.14 0.83
C VAL A 101 -2.86 32.39 -0.35
N LYS A 102 -2.28 32.54 -1.55
CA LYS A 102 -2.70 31.78 -2.74
C LYS A 102 -2.51 30.27 -2.55
N ASN A 103 -1.42 29.84 -1.91
CA ASN A 103 -1.20 28.44 -1.57
C ASN A 103 -2.30 27.89 -0.64
N LEU A 104 -2.73 28.66 0.36
CA LEU A 104 -3.84 28.28 1.26
C LEU A 104 -5.18 28.20 0.52
N VAL A 105 -5.44 29.06 -0.47
CA VAL A 105 -6.63 28.96 -1.34
C VAL A 105 -6.64 27.62 -2.11
N LEU A 106 -5.49 27.19 -2.60
CA LEU A 106 -5.38 25.90 -3.30
C LEU A 106 -5.67 24.72 -2.37
N VAL A 107 -5.18 24.78 -1.12
CA VAL A 107 -5.51 23.76 -0.10
C VAL A 107 -7.01 23.76 0.19
N LEU A 108 -7.63 24.93 0.33
CA LEU A 108 -9.07 25.04 0.52
C LEU A 108 -9.84 24.41 -0.63
N ASN A 109 -9.48 24.70 -1.88
CA ASN A 109 -10.09 24.10 -3.06
C ASN A 109 -9.97 22.56 -3.09
N ASN A 110 -8.85 22.01 -2.60
CA ASN A 110 -8.69 20.56 -2.48
C ASN A 110 -9.57 19.98 -1.37
N LEU A 111 -9.71 20.66 -0.23
CA LEU A 111 -10.63 20.25 0.84
C LEU A 111 -12.08 20.28 0.36
N ASP A 112 -12.47 21.28 -0.43
CA ASP A 112 -13.79 21.36 -1.05
C ASP A 112 -14.04 20.17 -2.00
N LYS A 113 -13.10 19.85 -2.87
CA LYS A 113 -13.20 18.70 -3.79
C LYS A 113 -13.32 17.37 -3.05
N VAL A 114 -12.55 17.18 -1.97
CA VAL A 114 -12.65 15.97 -1.13
C VAL A 114 -14.02 15.89 -0.45
N GLN A 115 -14.53 17.01 0.08
CA GLN A 115 -15.87 17.06 0.69
C GLN A 115 -16.97 16.72 -0.32
N GLU A 116 -16.89 17.28 -1.53
CA GLU A 116 -17.81 17.01 -2.63
C GLU A 116 -17.80 15.52 -3.01
N GLN A 117 -16.64 14.90 -3.08
CA GLN A 117 -16.54 13.47 -3.37
C GLN A 117 -17.22 12.60 -2.31
N PHE A 118 -17.06 12.91 -1.01
CA PHE A 118 -17.77 12.22 0.05
C PHE A 118 -19.29 12.40 -0.04
N LEU A 119 -19.72 13.58 -0.40
CA LEU A 119 -21.14 13.92 -0.55
C LEU A 119 -21.76 13.16 -1.72
N ASN A 120 -21.05 13.11 -2.86
CA ASN A 120 -21.46 12.36 -4.04
C ASN A 120 -21.56 10.86 -3.75
N LEU A 121 -20.58 10.28 -3.05
CA LEU A 121 -20.62 8.88 -2.63
C LEU A 121 -21.82 8.60 -1.69
N TYR A 122 -22.08 9.49 -0.74
CA TYR A 122 -23.20 9.37 0.19
C TYR A 122 -24.55 9.42 -0.52
N VAL A 123 -24.73 10.38 -1.44
CA VAL A 123 -25.95 10.54 -2.24
C VAL A 123 -26.16 9.33 -3.16
N GLU A 124 -25.12 8.86 -3.83
CA GLU A 124 -25.18 7.68 -4.69
C GLU A 124 -25.62 6.43 -3.92
N GLN A 125 -25.09 6.23 -2.71
CA GLN A 125 -25.51 5.12 -1.86
C GLN A 125 -26.96 5.24 -1.37
N GLN A 126 -27.45 6.44 -1.06
CA GLN A 126 -28.84 6.65 -0.68
C GLN A 126 -29.81 6.36 -1.85
N HIS A 127 -29.48 6.83 -3.06
CA HIS A 127 -30.25 6.49 -4.25
C HIS A 127 -30.27 4.98 -4.52
N PHE A 128 -29.16 4.29 -4.29
CA PHE A 128 -29.07 2.85 -4.44
C PHE A 128 -29.98 2.12 -3.46
N GLN A 129 -30.08 2.56 -2.21
CA GLN A 129 -30.95 1.97 -1.19
C GLN A 129 -32.44 2.24 -1.45
N GLN A 130 -32.81 3.44 -1.87
CA GLN A 130 -34.21 3.79 -2.19
C GLN A 130 -34.73 3.03 -3.41
N HIS A 131 -33.90 2.81 -4.43
CA HIS A 131 -34.30 2.00 -5.58
C HIS A 131 -34.38 0.50 -5.27
N TYR A 132 -33.65 -0.01 -4.26
CA TYR A 132 -33.78 -1.41 -3.84
C TYR A 132 -34.97 -1.70 -2.97
N SER A 133 -35.50 -0.70 -2.27
CA SER A 133 -36.74 -0.86 -1.47
C SER A 133 -38.02 -0.72 -2.29
N ASN A 134 -37.99 -0.09 -3.47
CA ASN A 134 -39.16 0.24 -4.25
C ASN A 134 -39.32 -0.42 -5.62
N SER A 135 -38.38 -1.24 -6.07
CA SER A 135 -38.46 -1.86 -7.42
C SER A 135 -38.16 -3.34 -7.47
N SER A 136 -39.20 -4.15 -7.51
CA SER A 136 -39.22 -5.47 -8.13
C SER A 136 -39.35 -5.35 -9.66
N GLY A 137 -38.41 -4.69 -10.34
CA GLY A 137 -38.44 -4.55 -11.80
C GLY A 137 -37.01 -4.42 -12.37
N PRO A 138 -36.67 -5.20 -13.44
CA PRO A 138 -35.33 -5.27 -13.96
C PRO A 138 -35.13 -4.35 -15.17
N ASN A 139 -35.14 -3.02 -15.07
CA ASN A 139 -34.68 -2.20 -16.19
C ASN A 139 -34.35 -0.77 -15.77
N SER A 140 -33.20 -0.33 -16.24
CA SER A 140 -32.67 1.04 -16.31
C SER A 140 -31.68 1.46 -15.21
N ILE A 141 -30.45 1.03 -15.37
CA ILE A 141 -29.27 1.79 -14.91
C ILE A 141 -28.37 1.97 -16.13
N SER A 142 -28.21 3.24 -16.54
CA SER A 142 -27.23 3.64 -17.53
C SER A 142 -25.86 3.11 -17.13
N GLN A 143 -25.30 2.26 -17.95
CA GLN A 143 -23.98 1.65 -17.74
C GLN A 143 -22.89 2.71 -18.00
N PRO A 144 -21.96 2.91 -17.08
CA PRO A 144 -20.67 3.46 -17.48
C PRO A 144 -19.90 2.32 -18.20
N HIS A 145 -19.82 2.42 -19.51
CA HIS A 145 -19.25 1.39 -20.39
C HIS A 145 -17.75 1.12 -20.21
N ASP A 146 -17.03 1.95 -19.43
CA ASP A 146 -15.56 1.97 -19.43
C ASP A 146 -14.86 1.17 -18.33
N ASN A 147 -15.60 0.44 -17.48
CA ASN A 147 -14.99 -0.19 -16.29
C ASN A 147 -14.75 -1.70 -16.42
N PHE A 148 -15.11 -2.33 -17.53
CA PHE A 148 -15.08 -3.78 -17.68
C PHE A 148 -13.68 -4.37 -17.91
N ASP A 149 -12.78 -3.65 -18.59
CA ASP A 149 -11.44 -4.14 -18.93
C ASP A 149 -10.49 -4.31 -17.72
N LEU A 150 -10.84 -3.74 -16.54
CA LEU A 150 -10.08 -3.92 -15.30
C LEU A 150 -10.49 -5.17 -14.50
N LEU A 151 -11.56 -5.84 -14.92
CA LEU A 151 -12.16 -6.98 -14.23
C LEU A 151 -11.78 -8.33 -14.86
N ASP A 152 -11.02 -8.33 -15.93
CA ASP A 152 -10.72 -9.50 -16.75
C ASP A 152 -9.62 -10.40 -16.16
N ASP A 153 -9.67 -10.60 -14.82
CA ASP A 153 -8.86 -11.58 -14.10
C ASP A 153 -9.62 -12.88 -13.82
N ASP A 154 -10.85 -12.99 -14.35
CA ASP A 154 -11.63 -14.21 -14.26
C ASP A 154 -11.05 -15.31 -15.17
N ILE A 155 -10.71 -16.42 -14.55
CA ILE A 155 -10.17 -17.61 -15.24
C ILE A 155 -11.31 -18.25 -16.02
N HIS A 156 -11.33 -18.04 -17.33
CA HIS A 156 -12.28 -18.66 -18.25
C HIS A 156 -11.68 -19.91 -18.90
N GLY A 157 -11.50 -20.98 -18.11
CA GLY A 157 -11.13 -22.30 -18.64
C GLY A 157 -9.74 -22.81 -18.27
N LEU A 158 -9.48 -24.08 -18.59
CA LEU A 158 -8.22 -24.76 -18.27
C LEU A 158 -7.01 -24.16 -19.02
N ASN A 159 -7.23 -23.56 -20.18
CA ASN A 159 -6.18 -22.92 -20.97
C ASN A 159 -5.65 -21.66 -20.28
N ASP A 160 -6.51 -20.84 -19.65
CA ASP A 160 -6.11 -19.66 -18.93
C ASP A 160 -5.37 -20.01 -17.63
N LEU A 161 -5.81 -21.08 -16.96
CA LEU A 161 -5.08 -21.66 -15.83
C LEU A 161 -3.67 -22.09 -16.24
N TRP A 162 -3.54 -22.75 -17.40
CA TRP A 162 -2.25 -23.19 -17.91
C TRP A 162 -1.36 -22.02 -18.32
N LEU A 163 -1.90 -21.00 -18.94
CA LEU A 163 -1.16 -19.76 -19.28
C LEU A 163 -0.67 -19.04 -18.03
N LYS A 164 -1.53 -18.86 -17.02
CA LYS A 164 -1.12 -18.26 -15.72
C LYS A 164 -0.08 -19.13 -15.02
N LEU A 165 -0.22 -20.44 -15.02
CA LEU A 165 0.77 -21.36 -14.45
C LEU A 165 2.12 -21.22 -15.17
N LYS A 166 2.12 -21.19 -16.51
CA LYS A 166 3.33 -21.04 -17.33
C LYS A 166 4.04 -19.69 -17.08
N GLN A 167 3.32 -18.62 -16.84
CA GLN A 167 3.90 -17.31 -16.48
C GLN A 167 4.66 -17.36 -15.14
N HIS A 168 4.22 -18.21 -14.21
CA HIS A 168 4.87 -18.37 -12.90
C HIS A 168 5.94 -19.47 -12.87
N LEU A 169 6.05 -20.32 -13.90
CA LEU A 169 7.07 -21.38 -14.02
C LEU A 169 8.43 -20.86 -14.52
N SER A 170 8.81 -19.65 -14.12
CA SER A 170 10.14 -19.10 -14.42
C SER A 170 10.99 -18.98 -13.14
N PRO A 171 12.32 -19.17 -13.23
CA PRO A 171 13.23 -18.97 -12.09
C PRO A 171 13.16 -17.56 -11.47
N GLU A 172 12.68 -16.60 -12.23
CA GLU A 172 12.49 -15.20 -11.78
C GLU A 172 11.26 -15.03 -10.90
N SER A 173 10.29 -15.96 -10.99
CA SER A 173 9.06 -15.91 -10.19
C SER A 173 9.33 -16.25 -8.73
N ALA A 174 8.92 -15.34 -7.81
CA ALA A 174 9.00 -15.58 -6.37
C ALA A 174 8.17 -16.79 -5.92
N LEU A 175 7.05 -17.05 -6.61
CA LEU A 175 6.19 -18.21 -6.36
C LEU A 175 6.87 -19.53 -6.77
N PHE A 176 7.58 -19.56 -7.89
CA PHE A 176 8.34 -20.73 -8.32
C PHE A 176 9.46 -21.07 -7.34
N ARG A 177 10.27 -20.06 -6.95
CA ARG A 177 11.32 -20.23 -5.95
C ARG A 177 10.76 -20.73 -4.61
N HIS A 178 9.62 -20.21 -4.20
CA HIS A 178 8.95 -20.67 -2.98
C HIS A 178 8.47 -22.11 -3.10
N ALA A 179 7.89 -22.51 -4.24
CA ALA A 179 7.47 -23.89 -4.48
C ALA A 179 8.65 -24.87 -4.40
N VAL A 180 9.80 -24.53 -5.01
CA VAL A 180 11.04 -25.35 -4.92
C VAL A 180 11.52 -25.46 -3.46
N ARG A 181 11.52 -24.36 -2.69
CA ARG A 181 11.88 -24.39 -1.27
C ARG A 181 10.97 -25.30 -0.45
N ILE A 182 9.65 -25.18 -0.64
CA ILE A 182 8.68 -26.05 0.05
C ILE A 182 8.89 -27.51 -0.34
N ALA A 183 9.04 -27.82 -1.63
CA ALA A 183 9.30 -29.18 -2.07
C ALA A 183 10.56 -29.79 -1.43
N PHE A 184 11.64 -29.00 -1.33
CA PHE A 184 12.86 -29.43 -0.64
C PHE A 184 12.60 -29.65 0.85
N VAL A 185 11.95 -28.71 1.53
CA VAL A 185 11.64 -28.80 2.97
C VAL A 185 10.78 -30.03 3.26
N PHE A 186 9.81 -30.33 2.40
CA PHE A 186 9.00 -31.54 2.55
C PHE A 186 9.79 -32.82 2.31
N ALA A 187 10.65 -32.86 1.28
CA ALA A 187 11.49 -34.03 1.00
C ALA A 187 12.43 -34.35 2.17
N VAL A 188 13.15 -33.32 2.67
CA VAL A 188 14.07 -33.48 3.80
C VAL A 188 13.30 -33.78 5.09
N GLY A 189 12.21 -33.04 5.36
CA GLY A 189 11.38 -33.26 6.55
C GLY A 189 10.75 -34.64 6.59
N TYR A 190 10.33 -35.16 5.43
CA TYR A 190 9.84 -36.54 5.29
C TYR A 190 10.96 -37.55 5.57
N ALA A 191 12.14 -37.36 4.99
CA ALA A 191 13.29 -38.24 5.26
C ALA A 191 13.65 -38.26 6.76
N ILE A 192 13.61 -37.11 7.43
CA ILE A 192 13.82 -37.04 8.89
C ILE A 192 12.71 -37.80 9.65
N SER A 193 11.46 -37.70 9.19
CA SER A 193 10.32 -38.35 9.84
C SER A 193 10.39 -39.89 9.80
N LEU A 194 11.17 -40.48 8.90
CA LEU A 194 11.41 -41.91 8.79
C LEU A 194 12.44 -42.43 9.80
N LEU A 195 13.17 -41.54 10.47
CA LEU A 195 14.19 -41.92 11.42
C LEU A 195 13.57 -42.38 12.76
N PRO A 196 14.16 -43.37 13.45
CA PRO A 196 13.56 -44.01 14.62
C PRO A 196 13.30 -43.05 15.82
N PHE A 197 14.01 -41.92 15.89
CA PHE A 197 13.83 -40.94 16.95
C PHE A 197 12.67 -39.97 16.67
N ALA A 198 12.18 -39.86 15.42
CA ALA A 198 11.13 -38.93 15.03
C ALA A 198 9.74 -39.61 15.03
N LYS A 199 9.33 -40.20 16.18
CA LYS A 199 8.07 -40.96 16.32
C LYS A 199 6.81 -40.20 15.82
N ASN A 200 6.85 -38.86 15.87
CA ASN A 200 5.74 -37.97 15.41
C ASN A 200 6.20 -36.99 14.32
N GLY A 201 7.09 -37.41 13.42
CA GLY A 201 7.78 -36.58 12.45
C GLY A 201 6.86 -35.75 11.50
N TYR A 202 5.57 -36.09 11.36
CA TYR A 202 4.59 -35.30 10.65
C TYR A 202 4.43 -33.85 11.22
N TRP A 203 4.77 -33.66 12.51
CA TRP A 203 4.78 -32.31 13.11
C TRP A 203 5.90 -31.42 12.54
N ILE A 204 7.03 -32.02 12.13
CA ILE A 204 8.12 -31.32 11.46
C ILE A 204 7.61 -30.75 10.14
N LEU A 205 6.93 -31.57 9.31
CA LEU A 205 6.35 -31.18 8.04
C LEU A 205 5.31 -30.06 8.20
N LEU A 206 4.40 -30.23 9.15
CA LEU A 206 3.35 -29.26 9.42
C LEU A 206 3.95 -27.91 9.90
N THR A 207 4.95 -27.95 10.76
CA THR A 207 5.63 -26.73 11.23
C THR A 207 6.37 -26.07 10.10
N SER A 208 7.11 -26.81 9.28
CA SER A 208 7.84 -26.27 8.14
C SER A 208 6.90 -25.61 7.12
N LEU A 209 5.75 -26.21 6.84
CA LEU A 209 4.73 -25.69 5.95
C LEU A 209 4.22 -24.31 6.40
N PHE A 210 3.88 -24.19 7.69
CA PHE A 210 3.32 -22.93 8.20
C PHE A 210 4.38 -21.85 8.42
N VAL A 211 5.63 -22.22 8.65
CA VAL A 211 6.72 -21.27 8.89
C VAL A 211 7.37 -20.80 7.60
N CYS A 212 7.57 -21.68 6.61
CA CYS A 212 8.16 -21.33 5.33
C CYS A 212 7.24 -20.43 4.53
N GLN A 213 7.67 -19.19 4.27
CA GLN A 213 6.94 -18.18 3.51
C GLN A 213 7.73 -17.78 2.25
N VAL A 214 7.08 -17.03 1.36
CA VAL A 214 7.68 -16.56 0.12
C VAL A 214 8.93 -15.71 0.39
N SER A 215 8.88 -14.81 1.37
CA SER A 215 9.99 -13.92 1.71
C SER A 215 10.74 -14.37 2.98
N TYR A 216 12.03 -14.02 3.05
CA TYR A 216 12.87 -14.25 4.24
C TYR A 216 12.27 -13.58 5.49
N PHE A 217 11.84 -12.32 5.37
CA PHE A 217 11.25 -11.56 6.48
C PHE A 217 10.01 -12.24 7.06
N ALA A 218 9.07 -12.63 6.18
CA ALA A 218 7.86 -13.31 6.61
C ALA A 218 8.17 -14.65 7.30
N THR A 219 9.14 -15.41 6.78
CA THR A 219 9.61 -16.67 7.41
C THR A 219 10.21 -16.42 8.77
N LYS A 220 11.13 -15.45 8.90
CA LYS A 220 11.77 -15.09 10.18
C LYS A 220 10.75 -14.64 11.23
N SER A 221 9.77 -13.84 10.83
CA SER A 221 8.68 -13.41 11.71
C SER A 221 7.82 -14.59 12.16
N ARG A 222 7.39 -15.45 11.22
CA ARG A 222 6.61 -16.63 11.52
C ARG A 222 7.34 -17.64 12.40
N LEU A 223 8.65 -17.83 12.18
CA LEU A 223 9.51 -18.67 12.98
C LEU A 223 9.50 -18.23 14.47
N ARG A 224 9.78 -16.95 14.72
CA ARG A 224 9.77 -16.39 16.08
C ARG A 224 8.41 -16.57 16.76
N LEU A 225 7.33 -16.22 16.07
CA LEU A 225 5.98 -16.33 16.59
C LEU A 225 5.55 -17.79 16.82
N ARG A 226 6.00 -18.73 15.98
CA ARG A 226 5.75 -20.16 16.13
C ARG A 226 6.47 -20.72 17.34
N THR A 227 7.75 -20.43 17.51
CA THR A 227 8.56 -20.89 18.64
C THR A 227 8.01 -20.33 19.95
N LEU A 228 7.76 -19.03 20.03
CA LEU A 228 7.16 -18.39 21.20
C LEU A 228 5.80 -18.98 21.55
N GLY A 229 4.91 -19.12 20.55
CA GLY A 229 3.59 -19.69 20.77
C GLY A 229 3.62 -21.14 21.25
N THR A 230 4.56 -21.95 20.74
CA THR A 230 4.74 -23.34 21.19
C THR A 230 5.31 -23.41 22.62
N LEU A 231 6.34 -22.60 22.94
CA LEU A 231 6.91 -22.56 24.28
C LEU A 231 5.89 -22.11 25.34
N LEU A 232 5.16 -21.01 25.05
CA LEU A 232 4.09 -20.54 25.93
C LEU A 232 2.95 -21.55 26.03
N GLY A 233 2.61 -22.25 24.95
CA GLY A 233 1.59 -23.29 24.93
C GLY A 233 1.99 -24.51 25.80
N VAL A 234 3.25 -24.89 25.76
CA VAL A 234 3.77 -25.93 26.64
C VAL A 234 3.79 -25.49 28.12
N LEU A 235 4.26 -24.25 28.37
CA LEU A 235 4.32 -23.68 29.71
C LEU A 235 2.93 -23.62 30.38
N LEU A 236 1.90 -23.24 29.64
CA LEU A 236 0.53 -23.22 30.13
C LEU A 236 -0.15 -24.61 30.08
N GLY A 237 0.31 -25.48 29.18
CA GLY A 237 -0.21 -26.84 29.05
C GLY A 237 0.11 -27.74 30.21
N ILE A 238 1.30 -27.60 30.81
CA ILE A 238 1.72 -28.40 31.98
C ILE A 238 0.76 -28.18 33.16
N PRO A 239 0.48 -26.94 33.62
CA PRO A 239 -0.53 -26.71 34.66
C PRO A 239 -1.93 -27.17 34.25
N ALA A 240 -2.34 -26.96 32.98
CA ALA A 240 -3.63 -27.39 32.51
C ALA A 240 -3.84 -28.91 32.64
N LEU A 241 -2.82 -29.70 32.31
CA LEU A 241 -2.83 -31.16 32.50
C LEU A 241 -2.85 -31.55 33.96
N TYR A 242 -2.18 -30.80 34.85
CA TYR A 242 -2.12 -31.08 36.28
C TYR A 242 -3.43 -30.76 37.01
N PHE A 243 -4.02 -29.57 36.73
CA PHE A 243 -5.22 -29.12 37.44
C PHE A 243 -6.52 -29.69 36.89
N VAL A 244 -6.52 -30.21 35.66
CA VAL A 244 -7.74 -30.78 35.01
C VAL A 244 -7.48 -32.24 34.63
N PRO A 245 -7.45 -33.18 35.61
CA PRO A 245 -7.21 -34.58 35.33
C PRO A 245 -8.42 -35.31 34.72
N SER A 246 -9.64 -34.76 34.83
CA SER A 246 -10.85 -35.40 34.34
C SER A 246 -10.94 -35.39 32.81
N ILE A 247 -11.42 -36.48 32.21
CA ILE A 247 -11.57 -36.63 30.75
C ILE A 247 -12.55 -35.58 30.20
N GLU A 248 -13.64 -35.35 30.89
CA GLU A 248 -14.69 -34.38 30.53
C GLU A 248 -14.13 -32.96 30.53
N GLY A 249 -13.34 -32.59 31.56
CA GLY A 249 -12.70 -31.28 31.65
C GLY A 249 -11.69 -31.05 30.52
N GLN A 250 -10.90 -32.06 30.18
CA GLN A 250 -9.95 -31.99 29.08
C GLN A 250 -10.63 -31.88 27.73
N LEU A 251 -11.73 -32.58 27.49
CA LEU A 251 -12.54 -32.45 26.29
C LEU A 251 -13.14 -31.04 26.16
N PHE A 252 -13.69 -30.50 27.25
CA PHE A 252 -14.24 -29.16 27.29
C PHE A 252 -13.18 -28.10 26.98
N LEU A 253 -12.01 -28.19 27.61
CA LEU A 253 -10.88 -27.28 27.30
C LEU A 253 -10.40 -27.41 25.87
N THR A 254 -10.36 -28.62 25.30
CA THR A 254 -9.99 -28.87 23.90
C THR A 254 -10.91 -28.15 22.94
N ILE A 255 -12.22 -28.13 23.20
CA ILE A 255 -13.20 -27.40 22.40
C ILE A 255 -12.96 -25.89 22.50
N ILE A 256 -12.76 -25.36 23.73
CA ILE A 256 -12.51 -23.94 23.94
C ILE A 256 -11.24 -23.50 23.17
N PHE A 257 -10.14 -24.23 23.33
CA PHE A 257 -8.89 -23.91 22.64
C PHE A 257 -8.98 -24.09 21.13
N GLY A 258 -9.78 -25.03 20.65
CA GLY A 258 -10.09 -25.20 19.24
C GLY A 258 -10.83 -24.00 18.66
N VAL A 259 -11.90 -23.54 19.30
CA VAL A 259 -12.65 -22.34 18.89
C VAL A 259 -11.74 -21.11 18.94
N ALA A 260 -10.97 -20.93 20.02
CA ALA A 260 -10.02 -19.83 20.14
C ALA A 260 -8.92 -19.87 19.05
N PHE A 261 -8.45 -21.05 18.67
CA PHE A 261 -7.49 -21.22 17.57
C PHE A 261 -8.08 -20.70 16.24
N PHE A 262 -9.29 -21.11 15.87
CA PHE A 262 -9.92 -20.67 14.63
C PHE A 262 -10.19 -19.16 14.61
N TYR A 263 -10.57 -18.57 15.73
CA TYR A 263 -10.78 -17.12 15.85
C TYR A 263 -9.46 -16.33 15.74
N LEU A 264 -8.38 -16.83 16.34
CA LEU A 264 -7.10 -16.11 16.42
C LEU A 264 -6.19 -16.34 15.21
N ARG A 265 -6.38 -17.40 14.43
CA ARG A 265 -5.47 -17.78 13.35
C ARG A 265 -5.30 -16.71 12.27
N SER A 266 -6.33 -15.91 12.03
CA SER A 266 -6.30 -14.79 11.07
C SER A 266 -5.80 -13.47 11.65
N LYS A 267 -5.85 -13.32 12.99
CA LYS A 267 -5.53 -12.06 13.69
C LYS A 267 -4.19 -12.05 14.39
N LYS A 268 -3.86 -13.13 15.12
CA LYS A 268 -2.67 -13.20 16.00
C LYS A 268 -2.02 -14.57 15.92
N TYR A 269 -1.07 -14.75 15.00
CA TYR A 269 -0.44 -16.06 14.73
C TYR A 269 0.20 -16.73 15.97
N ALA A 270 0.90 -15.97 16.85
CA ALA A 270 1.51 -16.53 18.05
C ALA A 270 0.47 -17.11 19.02
N MET A 271 -0.64 -16.38 19.22
CA MET A 271 -1.74 -16.84 20.08
C MET A 271 -2.46 -18.06 19.48
N ALA A 272 -2.64 -18.08 18.16
CA ALA A 272 -3.17 -19.27 17.49
C ALA A 272 -2.26 -20.49 17.68
N THR A 273 -0.94 -20.31 17.56
CA THR A 273 0.03 -21.40 17.82
C THR A 273 -0.02 -21.87 19.26
N LEU A 274 -0.16 -20.96 20.22
CA LEU A 274 -0.32 -21.30 21.64
C LEU A 274 -1.59 -22.15 21.85
N MET A 275 -2.75 -21.71 21.34
CA MET A 275 -4.01 -22.46 21.45
C MET A 275 -3.92 -23.84 20.78
N ALA A 276 -3.31 -23.92 19.61
CA ALA A 276 -3.06 -25.20 18.92
C ALA A 276 -2.17 -26.14 19.75
N THR A 277 -1.16 -25.61 20.41
CA THR A 277 -0.26 -26.41 21.25
C THR A 277 -1.00 -26.94 22.48
N LEU A 278 -1.79 -26.11 23.18
CA LEU A 278 -2.64 -26.51 24.28
C LEU A 278 -3.62 -27.62 23.89
N MET A 279 -4.33 -27.42 22.75
CA MET A 279 -5.27 -28.42 22.23
C MET A 279 -4.58 -29.76 21.95
N VAL A 280 -3.39 -29.73 21.33
CA VAL A 280 -2.64 -30.94 21.01
C VAL A 280 -2.20 -31.66 22.27
N LEU A 281 -1.68 -30.96 23.30
CA LEU A 281 -1.25 -31.57 24.56
C LEU A 281 -2.41 -32.29 25.26
N LEU A 282 -3.60 -31.66 25.30
CA LEU A 282 -4.80 -32.28 25.88
C LEU A 282 -5.23 -33.51 25.10
N ILE A 283 -5.30 -33.46 23.76
CA ILE A 283 -5.69 -34.60 22.92
C ILE A 283 -4.74 -35.79 23.09
N PHE A 284 -3.43 -35.56 23.18
CA PHE A 284 -2.46 -36.64 23.39
C PHE A 284 -2.49 -37.18 24.82
N ASN A 285 -2.80 -36.34 25.80
CA ASN A 285 -3.01 -36.82 27.17
C ASN A 285 -4.24 -37.74 27.25
N LEU A 286 -5.33 -37.43 26.57
CA LEU A 286 -6.50 -38.30 26.46
C LEU A 286 -6.19 -39.67 25.83
N LYS A 287 -5.15 -39.73 24.97
CA LYS A 287 -4.62 -40.96 24.37
C LYS A 287 -3.61 -41.70 25.25
N GLY A 288 -3.40 -41.24 26.48
CA GLY A 288 -2.47 -41.86 27.43
C GLY A 288 -1.00 -41.46 27.26
N ALA A 289 -0.67 -40.52 26.38
CA ALA A 289 0.72 -40.09 26.17
C ALA A 289 1.26 -39.21 27.30
N GLY A 290 0.37 -38.57 28.08
CA GLY A 290 0.73 -37.74 29.24
C GLY A 290 1.74 -36.66 28.89
N TYR A 291 2.72 -36.46 29.79
CA TYR A 291 3.79 -35.47 29.58
C TYR A 291 4.86 -35.88 28.54
N ALA A 292 4.85 -37.17 28.10
CA ALA A 292 5.86 -37.69 27.16
C ALA A 292 5.86 -36.99 25.79
N ILE A 293 4.75 -36.35 25.39
CA ILE A 293 4.63 -35.65 24.12
C ILE A 293 5.27 -34.26 24.14
N ILE A 294 5.56 -33.69 25.30
CA ILE A 294 6.03 -32.30 25.44
C ILE A 294 7.39 -32.12 24.74
N LEU A 295 8.35 -32.96 25.08
CA LEU A 295 9.70 -32.86 24.52
C LEU A 295 9.74 -33.09 23.01
N PRO A 296 9.13 -34.16 22.47
CA PRO A 296 8.99 -34.30 21.01
C PRO A 296 8.36 -33.06 20.32
N ARG A 297 7.31 -32.48 20.90
CA ARG A 297 6.65 -31.32 20.35
C ARG A 297 7.57 -30.11 20.21
N ILE A 298 8.42 -29.85 21.20
CA ILE A 298 9.40 -28.76 21.14
C ILE A 298 10.46 -29.06 20.07
N ILE A 299 11.03 -30.30 20.10
CA ILE A 299 12.07 -30.71 19.15
C ILE A 299 11.56 -30.65 17.70
N ASP A 300 10.39 -31.21 17.41
CA ASP A 300 9.80 -31.21 16.08
C ASP A 300 9.52 -29.76 15.56
N THR A 301 9.11 -28.88 16.50
CA THR A 301 8.91 -27.48 16.17
C THR A 301 10.23 -26.78 15.83
N LEU A 302 11.30 -27.04 16.61
CA LEU A 302 12.62 -26.45 16.35
C LEU A 302 13.23 -26.97 15.05
N ILE A 303 13.14 -28.29 14.80
CA ILE A 303 13.61 -28.90 13.55
C ILE A 303 12.85 -28.31 12.34
N GLY A 304 11.51 -28.25 12.40
CA GLY A 304 10.70 -27.68 11.33
C GLY A 304 10.98 -26.20 11.08
N CYS A 305 11.18 -25.42 12.14
CA CYS A 305 11.61 -24.02 12.05
C CYS A 305 13.00 -23.89 11.45
N GLY A 306 13.96 -24.75 11.86
CA GLY A 306 15.32 -24.78 11.33
C GLY A 306 15.36 -25.10 9.84
N LEU A 307 14.60 -26.11 9.41
CA LEU A 307 14.46 -26.47 7.99
C LEU A 307 13.88 -25.32 7.14
N ALA A 308 12.82 -24.69 7.64
CA ALA A 308 12.22 -23.55 6.94
C ALA A 308 13.21 -22.37 6.84
N TRP A 309 13.94 -22.08 7.93
CA TRP A 309 14.96 -21.04 7.94
C TRP A 309 16.12 -21.37 6.98
N PHE A 310 16.62 -22.61 7.00
CA PHE A 310 17.67 -23.07 6.10
C PHE A 310 17.24 -22.92 4.63
N ALA A 311 16.04 -23.40 4.31
CA ALA A 311 15.54 -23.34 2.95
C ALA A 311 15.45 -21.91 2.41
N VAL A 312 14.93 -20.97 3.20
CA VAL A 312 14.79 -19.56 2.79
C VAL A 312 16.12 -18.84 2.73
N SER A 313 17.11 -19.23 3.57
CA SER A 313 18.42 -18.57 3.62
C SER A 313 19.40 -19.07 2.57
N PHE A 314 19.32 -20.36 2.17
CA PHE A 314 20.33 -21.00 1.32
C PHE A 314 19.78 -21.51 -0.02
N ILE A 315 18.50 -21.89 -0.08
CA ILE A 315 17.91 -22.41 -1.30
C ILE A 315 17.31 -21.24 -2.10
N TRP A 316 18.08 -20.73 -3.05
CA TRP A 316 17.65 -19.67 -3.94
C TRP A 316 17.13 -18.42 -3.20
N PRO A 317 17.96 -17.83 -2.32
CA PRO A 317 17.51 -16.79 -1.42
C PRO A 317 16.92 -15.61 -2.20
N ASP A 318 15.76 -15.17 -1.74
CA ASP A 318 15.02 -14.03 -2.29
C ASP A 318 15.24 -12.83 -1.38
N TRP A 319 16.47 -12.31 -1.38
CA TRP A 319 16.83 -11.16 -0.56
C TRP A 319 16.46 -9.88 -1.30
N ASN A 320 15.82 -8.98 -0.60
CA ASN A 320 15.28 -7.75 -1.21
C ASN A 320 16.38 -6.84 -1.77
N PHE A 321 17.57 -6.82 -1.17
CA PHE A 321 18.67 -6.01 -1.67
C PHE A 321 19.10 -6.38 -3.10
N ARG A 322 18.96 -7.65 -3.52
CA ARG A 322 19.26 -8.11 -4.89
C ARG A 322 18.23 -7.68 -5.94
N ASN A 323 17.09 -7.19 -5.49
CA ASN A 323 15.98 -6.77 -6.37
C ASN A 323 15.75 -5.26 -6.32
N ILE A 324 16.56 -4.51 -5.53
CA ILE A 324 16.33 -3.08 -5.31
C ILE A 324 16.41 -2.30 -6.61
N SER A 325 17.42 -2.59 -7.44
CA SER A 325 17.64 -1.92 -8.74
C SER A 325 16.45 -2.13 -9.69
N LYS A 326 15.93 -3.35 -9.78
CA LYS A 326 14.76 -3.66 -10.62
C LYS A 326 13.49 -2.95 -10.12
N THR A 327 13.30 -2.88 -8.82
CA THR A 327 12.11 -2.24 -8.24
C THR A 327 12.18 -0.72 -8.34
N ILE A 328 13.38 -0.14 -8.17
CA ILE A 328 13.64 1.28 -8.43
C ILE A 328 13.32 1.62 -9.89
N GLN A 329 13.83 0.81 -10.83
CA GLN A 329 13.59 1.01 -12.26
C GLN A 329 12.10 0.92 -12.58
N LYS A 330 11.40 -0.12 -12.10
CA LYS A 330 9.95 -0.30 -12.28
C LYS A 330 9.16 0.89 -11.74
N SER A 331 9.50 1.40 -10.56
CA SER A 331 8.82 2.55 -9.96
C SER A 331 9.07 3.84 -10.75
N SER A 332 10.30 4.06 -11.22
CA SER A 332 10.66 5.21 -12.05
C SER A 332 9.94 5.19 -13.40
N GLU A 333 9.94 4.05 -14.10
CA GLU A 333 9.25 3.87 -15.39
C GLU A 333 7.74 4.06 -15.26
N ALA A 334 7.14 3.49 -14.22
CA ALA A 334 5.70 3.63 -13.97
C ALA A 334 5.32 5.09 -13.67
N THR A 335 6.14 5.83 -12.91
CA THR A 335 5.93 7.25 -12.62
C THR A 335 6.04 8.09 -13.89
N LEU A 336 7.01 7.78 -14.75
CA LEU A 336 7.17 8.45 -16.05
C LEU A 336 5.97 8.21 -16.97
N LEU A 337 5.50 6.97 -17.09
CA LEU A 337 4.30 6.64 -17.87
C LEU A 337 3.06 7.39 -17.34
N TYR A 338 2.93 7.50 -16.02
CA TYR A 338 1.86 8.28 -15.43
C TYR A 338 1.98 9.76 -15.76
N PHE A 339 3.18 10.34 -15.67
CA PHE A 339 3.42 11.73 -16.03
C PHE A 339 3.12 12.02 -17.51
N THR A 340 3.56 11.14 -18.41
CA THR A 340 3.23 11.24 -19.84
C THR A 340 1.71 11.21 -20.07
N ALA A 341 0.99 10.33 -19.36
CA ALA A 341 -0.47 10.29 -19.45
C ALA A 341 -1.14 11.56 -18.90
N VAL A 342 -0.54 12.22 -17.89
CA VAL A 342 -0.99 13.54 -17.40
C VAL A 342 -0.80 14.62 -18.45
N ILE A 343 0.37 14.67 -19.12
CA ILE A 343 0.67 15.65 -20.18
C ILE A 343 -0.31 15.53 -21.35
N GLU A 344 -0.65 14.30 -21.76
CA GLU A 344 -1.65 14.08 -22.80
C GLU A 344 -3.04 14.62 -22.43
N GLN A 345 -3.39 14.58 -21.12
CA GLN A 345 -4.63 15.19 -20.64
C GLN A 345 -4.62 16.72 -20.72
N TYR A 346 -3.46 17.37 -20.55
CA TYR A 346 -3.32 18.83 -20.73
C TYR A 346 -3.47 19.25 -22.21
N LYS A 347 -3.04 18.40 -23.16
CA LYS A 347 -3.18 18.65 -24.60
C LYS A 347 -4.60 18.47 -25.11
N HIS A 348 -5.31 17.46 -24.60
CA HIS A 348 -6.62 17.04 -25.15
C HIS A 348 -7.79 17.33 -24.22
N GLY A 349 -7.55 17.90 -23.05
CA GLY A 349 -8.53 18.13 -22.00
C GLY A 349 -8.73 16.91 -21.09
N LYS A 350 -9.38 17.15 -19.95
CA LYS A 350 -9.60 16.15 -18.93
C LYS A 350 -10.46 15.00 -19.43
N ASN A 351 -9.84 13.84 -19.61
CA ASN A 351 -10.52 12.60 -19.93
C ASN A 351 -10.07 11.52 -18.94
N ASN A 352 -11.01 10.91 -18.21
CA ASN A 352 -10.71 9.78 -17.31
C ASN A 352 -10.62 8.45 -18.09
N SER A 353 -9.84 8.46 -19.19
CA SER A 353 -9.61 7.27 -20.01
C SER A 353 -9.04 6.11 -19.20
N MET A 354 -9.26 4.88 -19.64
CA MET A 354 -8.71 3.68 -19.06
C MET A 354 -7.18 3.76 -18.99
N ALA A 355 -6.52 4.23 -20.06
CA ALA A 355 -5.08 4.36 -20.12
C ALA A 355 -4.51 5.24 -18.99
N TYR A 356 -5.12 6.40 -18.74
CA TYR A 356 -4.74 7.27 -17.62
C TYR A 356 -4.91 6.58 -16.26
N ARG A 357 -6.07 5.93 -16.04
CA ARG A 357 -6.35 5.24 -14.78
C ARG A 357 -5.38 4.07 -14.53
N MET A 358 -5.03 3.33 -15.58
CA MET A 358 -4.05 2.23 -15.49
C MET A 358 -2.64 2.75 -15.20
N ALA A 359 -2.18 3.81 -15.88
CA ALA A 359 -0.88 4.41 -15.65
C ALA A 359 -0.76 4.93 -14.20
N ARG A 360 -1.79 5.64 -13.71
CA ARG A 360 -1.88 6.10 -12.32
C ARG A 360 -1.78 4.95 -11.32
N ARG A 361 -2.61 3.92 -11.51
CA ARG A 361 -2.61 2.72 -10.65
C ARG A 361 -1.25 2.02 -10.65
N ALA A 362 -0.64 1.87 -11.82
CA ALA A 362 0.67 1.23 -11.96
C ALA A 362 1.75 2.00 -11.20
N ALA A 363 1.78 3.33 -11.29
CA ALA A 363 2.74 4.19 -10.58
C ALA A 363 2.60 4.07 -9.05
N HIS A 364 1.38 4.19 -8.52
CA HIS A 364 1.15 4.05 -7.08
C HIS A 364 1.47 2.65 -6.57
N ASN A 365 1.09 1.59 -7.31
CA ASN A 365 1.40 0.21 -6.92
C ASN A 365 2.90 -0.06 -6.94
N ALA A 366 3.62 0.42 -7.95
CA ALA A 366 5.07 0.27 -8.04
C ALA A 366 5.79 1.02 -6.89
N HIS A 367 5.29 2.19 -6.49
CA HIS A 367 5.81 2.93 -5.35
C HIS A 367 5.53 2.22 -4.00
N ILE A 368 4.35 1.63 -3.82
CA ILE A 368 4.01 0.82 -2.63
C ILE A 368 4.94 -0.41 -2.55
N GLU A 369 5.19 -1.08 -3.69
CA GLU A 369 6.11 -2.21 -3.76
C GLU A 369 7.53 -1.79 -3.37
N LEU A 370 8.03 -0.65 -3.87
CA LEU A 370 9.31 -0.07 -3.51
C LEU A 370 9.39 0.25 -2.01
N SER A 371 8.37 0.90 -1.46
CA SER A 371 8.29 1.23 -0.03
C SER A 371 8.31 -0.01 0.86
N SER A 372 7.53 -1.03 0.51
CA SER A 372 7.48 -2.30 1.23
C SER A 372 8.84 -3.02 1.20
N MET A 373 9.50 -3.03 0.03
CA MET A 373 10.81 -3.64 -0.13
C MET A 373 11.87 -2.92 0.71
N ILE A 374 11.97 -1.58 0.61
CA ILE A 374 12.93 -0.80 1.39
C ILE A 374 12.70 -0.98 2.90
N SER A 375 11.45 -0.98 3.35
CA SER A 375 11.10 -1.21 4.75
C SER A 375 11.55 -2.59 5.25
N SER A 376 11.63 -3.58 4.38
CA SER A 376 12.06 -4.93 4.74
C SER A 376 13.58 -5.12 4.75
N LEU A 377 14.37 -4.23 4.13
CA LEU A 377 15.85 -4.30 4.12
C LEU A 377 16.47 -4.32 5.51
N SER A 378 15.92 -3.55 6.45
CA SER A 378 16.40 -3.50 7.84
C SER A 378 16.25 -4.83 8.61
N THR A 379 15.49 -5.77 8.09
CA THR A 379 15.19 -7.05 8.72
C THR A 379 15.98 -8.22 8.15
N GLU A 380 16.79 -7.97 7.12
CA GLU A 380 17.65 -8.97 6.49
C GLU A 380 18.83 -9.38 7.39
N PRO A 381 19.43 -10.56 7.16
CA PRO A 381 20.66 -10.94 7.85
C PRO A 381 21.80 -10.02 7.37
N ASN A 382 22.54 -9.43 8.29
CA ASN A 382 23.64 -8.47 8.02
C ASN A 382 23.20 -7.29 7.15
N PRO A 383 22.27 -6.45 7.64
CA PRO A 383 21.76 -5.34 6.86
C PRO A 383 22.87 -4.31 6.62
N ASN A 384 23.09 -3.94 5.36
CA ASN A 384 23.98 -2.85 5.00
C ASN A 384 23.32 -1.51 5.38
N GLN A 385 23.84 -0.84 6.42
CA GLN A 385 23.28 0.41 6.94
C GLN A 385 23.35 1.55 5.91
N ASP A 386 24.43 1.61 5.12
CA ASP A 386 24.58 2.63 4.09
C ASP A 386 23.56 2.44 2.97
N LEU A 387 23.36 1.18 2.54
CA LEU A 387 22.30 0.86 1.57
C LEU A 387 20.92 1.26 2.09
N ILE A 388 20.60 0.93 3.33
CA ILE A 388 19.33 1.28 3.96
C ILE A 388 19.14 2.80 3.99
N HIS A 389 20.16 3.54 4.43
CA HIS A 389 20.10 5.00 4.53
C HIS A 389 19.83 5.64 3.16
N HIS A 390 20.60 5.25 2.13
CA HIS A 390 20.41 5.77 0.78
C HIS A 390 19.08 5.33 0.16
N ALA A 391 18.63 4.11 0.42
CA ALA A 391 17.34 3.61 -0.06
C ALA A 391 16.16 4.38 0.55
N PHE A 392 16.18 4.68 1.85
CA PHE A 392 15.16 5.51 2.47
C PHE A 392 15.16 6.95 1.93
N ARG A 393 16.32 7.56 1.73
CA ARG A 393 16.40 8.87 1.09
C ARG A 393 15.82 8.83 -0.33
N TYR A 394 16.17 7.82 -1.13
CA TYR A 394 15.60 7.62 -2.46
C TYR A 394 14.08 7.50 -2.41
N LEU A 395 13.54 6.72 -1.45
CA LEU A 395 12.10 6.56 -1.26
C LEU A 395 11.39 7.89 -1.01
N VAL A 396 11.97 8.76 -0.16
CA VAL A 396 11.42 10.09 0.13
C VAL A 396 11.35 10.94 -1.13
N TYR A 397 12.44 11.04 -1.90
CA TYR A 397 12.45 11.82 -3.13
C TYR A 397 11.54 11.23 -4.22
N SER A 398 11.51 9.91 -4.36
CA SER A 398 10.59 9.21 -5.29
C SER A 398 9.12 9.44 -4.91
N HIS A 399 8.80 9.44 -3.60
CA HIS A 399 7.47 9.79 -3.11
C HIS A 399 7.09 11.23 -3.46
N SER A 400 8.01 12.17 -3.25
CA SER A 400 7.81 13.58 -3.60
C SER A 400 7.53 13.75 -5.09
N GLN A 401 8.29 13.08 -5.96
CA GLN A 401 8.04 13.11 -7.41
C GLN A 401 6.67 12.56 -7.78
N LEU A 402 6.29 11.39 -7.25
CA LEU A 402 4.97 10.83 -7.50
C LEU A 402 3.86 11.78 -7.02
N SER A 403 4.06 12.47 -5.89
CA SER A 403 3.11 13.46 -5.36
C SER A 403 2.99 14.67 -6.27
N TYR A 404 4.10 15.18 -6.83
CA TYR A 404 4.06 16.30 -7.77
C TYR A 404 3.35 15.92 -9.08
N VAL A 405 3.63 14.72 -9.62
CA VAL A 405 2.91 14.19 -10.79
C VAL A 405 1.42 14.02 -10.49
N SER A 406 1.08 13.55 -9.31
CA SER A 406 -0.32 13.40 -8.88
C SER A 406 -1.02 14.75 -8.73
N ALA A 407 -0.31 15.77 -8.22
CA ALA A 407 -0.83 17.14 -8.14
C ALA A 407 -1.13 17.71 -9.55
N LEU A 408 -0.21 17.53 -10.49
CA LEU A 408 -0.47 17.85 -11.91
C LEU A 408 -1.66 17.04 -12.44
N GLY A 409 -1.77 15.76 -12.10
CA GLY A 409 -2.87 14.89 -12.48
C GLY A 409 -4.24 15.29 -11.93
N SER A 410 -4.31 15.98 -10.78
CA SER A 410 -5.58 16.42 -10.18
C SER A 410 -6.16 17.69 -10.86
N HIS A 411 -5.31 18.51 -11.45
CA HIS A 411 -5.64 19.83 -12.02
C HIS A 411 -5.55 19.87 -13.55
N ARG A 412 -5.99 18.82 -14.25
CA ARG A 412 -5.89 18.68 -15.71
C ARG A 412 -6.93 19.53 -16.45
N GLU A 413 -6.58 20.76 -16.76
CA GLU A 413 -7.35 21.61 -17.66
C GLU A 413 -6.66 21.72 -19.02
N LEU A 414 -7.42 21.99 -20.07
CA LEU A 414 -6.87 22.16 -21.41
C LEU A 414 -5.95 23.39 -21.44
N ILE A 415 -4.69 23.19 -21.79
CA ILE A 415 -3.72 24.26 -21.95
C ILE A 415 -3.59 24.57 -23.43
N ARG A 416 -3.80 25.86 -23.79
CA ARG A 416 -3.65 26.36 -25.17
C ARG A 416 -2.30 27.04 -25.40
N ASP A 417 -1.58 27.34 -24.33
CA ASP A 417 -0.28 28.00 -24.40
C ASP A 417 0.78 26.98 -24.84
N VAL A 418 1.38 27.25 -25.98
CA VAL A 418 2.39 26.39 -26.62
C VAL A 418 3.67 26.34 -25.80
N GLN A 419 4.10 27.46 -25.20
CA GLN A 419 5.33 27.52 -24.42
C GLN A 419 5.23 26.63 -23.18
N ILE A 420 4.08 26.65 -22.52
CA ILE A 420 3.85 25.81 -21.33
C ILE A 420 3.80 24.32 -21.69
N LEU A 421 3.20 23.98 -22.86
CA LEU A 421 3.17 22.59 -23.35
C LEU A 421 4.58 22.08 -23.73
N GLU A 422 5.41 22.93 -24.33
CA GLU A 422 6.81 22.63 -24.65
C GLU A 422 7.62 22.41 -23.36
N LEU A 423 7.45 23.27 -22.36
CA LEU A 423 8.07 23.13 -21.05
C LEU A 423 7.70 21.80 -20.36
N LEU A 424 6.43 21.41 -20.42
CA LEU A 424 5.97 20.12 -19.91
C LEU A 424 6.64 18.93 -20.63
N HIS A 425 6.77 19.05 -21.94
CA HIS A 425 7.39 18.03 -22.78
C HIS A 425 8.88 17.91 -22.47
N ASP A 426 9.57 19.02 -22.34
CA ASP A 426 10.98 19.09 -21.95
C ASP A 426 11.24 18.56 -20.56
N CYS A 427 10.33 18.81 -19.63
CA CYS A 427 10.37 18.25 -18.30
C CYS A 427 10.24 16.71 -18.36
N ALA A 428 9.33 16.19 -19.19
CA ALA A 428 9.19 14.75 -19.38
C ALA A 428 10.45 14.14 -19.99
N GLN A 429 11.08 14.77 -20.98
CA GLN A 429 12.35 14.31 -21.54
C GLN A 429 13.48 14.29 -20.50
N SER A 430 13.56 15.31 -19.64
CA SER A 430 14.53 15.36 -18.55
C SER A 430 14.36 14.22 -17.55
N LEU A 431 13.14 13.72 -17.36
CA LEU A 431 12.86 12.53 -16.54
C LEU A 431 13.24 11.22 -17.25
N VAL A 432 13.17 11.16 -18.58
CA VAL A 432 13.57 9.98 -19.38
C VAL A 432 15.09 9.85 -19.40
N GLN A 433 15.80 10.96 -19.63
CA GLN A 433 17.25 11.03 -19.79
C GLN A 433 17.87 11.99 -18.76
N PRO A 434 17.82 11.65 -17.47
CA PRO A 434 18.29 12.53 -16.41
C PRO A 434 19.82 12.75 -16.46
N GLN A 435 20.58 11.93 -17.22
CA GLN A 435 22.01 12.06 -17.37
C GLN A 435 22.40 13.26 -18.25
N ASP A 436 21.51 13.72 -19.12
CA ASP A 436 21.72 14.88 -20.00
C ASP A 436 21.43 16.22 -19.30
N LEU A 437 20.87 16.16 -18.08
CA LEU A 437 20.51 17.33 -17.29
C LEU A 437 21.74 17.87 -16.56
N SER A 438 22.55 18.70 -17.23
CA SER A 438 23.62 19.44 -16.56
C SER A 438 23.03 20.48 -15.59
N ASN A 439 23.77 20.83 -14.54
CA ASN A 439 23.34 21.86 -13.58
C ASN A 439 23.04 23.20 -14.28
N ALA A 440 23.72 23.51 -15.39
CA ALA A 440 23.47 24.72 -16.17
C ALA A 440 22.10 24.69 -16.86
N VAL A 441 21.74 23.59 -17.52
CA VAL A 441 20.42 23.39 -18.16
C VAL A 441 19.30 23.40 -17.13
N LEU A 442 19.52 22.78 -15.97
CA LEU A 442 18.55 22.81 -14.89
C LEU A 442 18.30 24.23 -14.38
N THR A 443 19.36 25.01 -14.16
CA THR A 443 19.25 26.41 -13.69
C THR A 443 18.55 27.29 -14.73
N GLU A 444 18.82 27.07 -16.01
CA GLU A 444 18.17 27.78 -17.12
C GLU A 444 16.65 27.48 -17.14
N LYS A 445 16.25 26.21 -17.07
CA LYS A 445 14.85 25.81 -17.05
C LYS A 445 14.11 26.33 -15.79
N LEU A 446 14.75 26.32 -14.63
CA LEU A 446 14.17 26.90 -13.42
C LEU A 446 14.01 28.41 -13.52
N ALA A 447 14.96 29.13 -14.12
CA ALA A 447 14.86 30.55 -14.40
C ALA A 447 13.73 30.89 -15.39
N GLU A 448 13.55 30.06 -16.44
CA GLU A 448 12.43 30.17 -17.37
C GLU A 448 11.08 30.00 -16.65
N ILE A 449 10.91 28.96 -15.83
CA ILE A 449 9.71 28.73 -15.02
C ILE A 449 9.44 29.92 -14.11
N GLN A 450 10.47 30.46 -13.48
CA GLN A 450 10.35 31.61 -12.59
C GLN A 450 9.91 32.87 -13.36
N SER A 451 10.44 33.11 -14.57
CA SER A 451 10.04 34.24 -15.40
C SER A 451 8.59 34.12 -15.86
N LEU A 452 8.15 32.92 -16.25
CA LEU A 452 6.75 32.66 -16.60
C LEU A 452 5.83 32.86 -15.40
N SER A 453 6.22 32.45 -14.20
CA SER A 453 5.42 32.58 -12.98
C SER A 453 5.22 34.03 -12.52
N GLN A 454 6.06 34.97 -12.99
CA GLN A 454 5.97 36.40 -12.67
C GLN A 454 5.05 37.18 -13.64
N GLN A 455 4.55 36.56 -14.69
CA GLN A 455 3.60 37.21 -15.59
C GLN A 455 2.26 37.47 -14.89
N SER A 456 1.77 38.71 -14.99
CA SER A 456 0.60 39.18 -14.23
C SER A 456 -0.73 38.57 -14.70
N ASP A 457 -0.78 37.95 -15.87
CA ASP A 457 -1.99 37.41 -16.50
C ASP A 457 -2.16 35.90 -16.38
N LEU A 458 -1.29 35.22 -15.63
CA LEU A 458 -1.42 33.78 -15.44
C LEU A 458 -2.57 33.43 -14.47
N SER A 459 -3.35 32.43 -14.86
CA SER A 459 -4.35 31.86 -13.97
C SER A 459 -3.68 31.16 -12.77
N ASP A 460 -4.35 31.16 -11.61
CA ASP A 460 -3.85 30.47 -10.40
C ASP A 460 -3.54 28.98 -10.66
N HIS A 461 -4.28 28.36 -11.57
CA HIS A 461 -4.06 26.99 -12.01
C HIS A 461 -2.71 26.79 -12.72
N LEU A 462 -2.33 27.68 -13.63
CA LEU A 462 -1.06 27.63 -14.35
C LEU A 462 0.11 27.92 -13.41
N LEU A 463 -0.04 28.84 -12.46
CA LEU A 463 0.96 29.09 -11.41
C LEU A 463 1.23 27.84 -10.55
N LEU A 464 0.16 27.15 -10.15
CA LEU A 464 0.30 25.89 -9.39
C LEU A 464 1.07 24.85 -10.20
N MET A 465 0.71 24.71 -11.49
CA MET A 465 1.35 23.74 -12.39
C MET A 465 2.84 24.04 -12.56
N LEU A 466 3.21 25.31 -12.84
CA LEU A 466 4.60 25.74 -12.97
C LEU A 466 5.39 25.46 -11.70
N LYS A 467 4.79 25.69 -10.52
CA LYS A 467 5.41 25.36 -9.23
C LYS A 467 5.63 23.86 -9.05
N GLN A 468 4.68 23.00 -9.45
CA GLN A 468 4.87 21.54 -9.38
C GLN A 468 5.99 21.07 -10.31
N ILE A 469 6.09 21.67 -11.50
CA ILE A 469 7.16 21.37 -12.46
C ILE A 469 8.52 21.80 -11.89
N SER A 470 8.62 22.99 -11.29
CA SER A 470 9.84 23.46 -10.62
C SER A 470 10.31 22.48 -9.54
N LEU A 471 9.41 22.07 -8.64
CA LEU A 471 9.71 21.12 -7.57
C LEU A 471 10.13 19.74 -8.12
N LEU A 472 9.53 19.31 -9.22
CA LEU A 472 9.85 18.07 -9.90
C LEU A 472 11.29 18.10 -10.45
N LEU A 473 11.68 19.22 -11.09
CA LEU A 473 13.02 19.43 -11.59
C LEU A 473 14.07 19.60 -10.48
N GLU A 474 13.74 20.34 -9.42
CA GLU A 474 14.65 20.56 -8.27
C GLU A 474 15.00 19.24 -7.53
N THR A 475 14.08 18.29 -7.47
CA THR A 475 14.32 16.99 -6.81
C THR A 475 15.03 15.98 -7.69
N LEU A 476 15.10 16.18 -8.99
CA LEU A 476 15.61 15.22 -9.96
C LEU A 476 17.12 14.92 -9.79
N PRO A 477 18.03 15.92 -9.60
CA PRO A 477 19.47 15.64 -9.48
C PRO A 477 19.80 14.75 -8.28
N GLU A 478 19.17 15.00 -7.14
CA GLU A 478 19.40 14.20 -5.93
C GLU A 478 18.88 12.77 -6.09
N LEU A 479 17.73 12.61 -6.76
CA LEU A 479 17.16 11.31 -7.05
C LEU A 479 18.04 10.49 -7.99
N VAL A 480 18.62 11.12 -9.03
CA VAL A 480 19.57 10.48 -9.95
C VAL A 480 20.83 10.04 -9.23
N LYS A 481 21.40 10.94 -8.41
CA LYS A 481 22.59 10.65 -7.59
C LYS A 481 22.35 9.47 -6.64
N LEU A 482 21.22 9.47 -5.93
CA LEU A 482 20.85 8.39 -5.02
C LEU A 482 20.64 7.08 -5.78
N ARG A 483 19.98 7.12 -6.95
CA ARG A 483 19.83 5.95 -7.81
C ARG A 483 21.17 5.35 -8.20
N GLN A 484 22.11 6.17 -8.65
CA GLN A 484 23.46 5.72 -9.02
C GLN A 484 24.19 5.10 -7.83
N THR A 485 24.15 5.76 -6.66
CA THR A 485 24.75 5.24 -5.42
C THR A 485 24.17 3.88 -5.03
N LEU A 486 22.84 3.70 -5.18
CA LEU A 486 22.17 2.43 -4.87
C LEU A 486 22.57 1.34 -5.87
N LEU A 487 22.74 1.66 -7.16
CA LEU A 487 23.23 0.72 -8.16
C LEU A 487 24.66 0.26 -7.86
N ASP A 488 25.52 1.19 -7.46
CA ASP A 488 26.93 0.89 -7.13
C ASP A 488 27.04 0.05 -5.84
N LEU A 489 26.13 0.24 -4.88
CA LEU A 489 26.06 -0.56 -3.65
C LEU A 489 25.42 -1.96 -3.87
N ASP A 490 24.57 -2.11 -4.87
CA ASP A 490 23.92 -3.38 -5.24
C ASP A 490 24.89 -4.33 -5.96
N ILE A 491 25.94 -3.79 -6.63
CA ILE A 491 26.95 -4.55 -7.35
C ILE A 491 28.05 -5.10 -6.40
N ARG A 492 28.26 -4.49 -5.23
CA ARG A 492 29.23 -4.92 -4.22
C ARG A 492 28.61 -5.94 -3.25
#